data_374fadbe29a70378a0fcbafdb9fb3d13
#
_entry.id   374fadbe29a70378a0fcbafdb9fb3d13
#
_cell.length_a   1.000
_cell.length_b   1.000
_cell.length_c   1.000
_cell.angle_alpha   90.00
_cell.angle_beta   90.00
_cell.angle_gamma   90.00
#
_symmetry.space_group_name_H-M   'P 1'
#
loop_
_entity.id
_entity.type
_entity.pdbx_description
1 polymer ?
#
loop_
_entity_poly.entity_id
_entity_poly.type
_entity_poly.pdbx_seq_one_letter_code
_entity_poly.pdbx_strand_id
1 'polypeptide(L)'
;MTDTTERDYSQTLNLPKTEFPMRAGLPKKEPEMIAKWDEMQLYKKLREQSKDRPKYVLHDGPPYANGNLHIGHALNKILKDTITRSFQMRGYNSNYVPGWDCHGLPIEWKIEEQYRAKGKNKDEVPINEFRQECREFADHWIGVQSEEFRRLGVEGDFETPYKTMNFKAEAKIASELMKFAKSGQLYRGSKPIMWSVVERTALAEAEIEYENYESDTVWVKFPVVSGSQELNDVPVVIWTTTPWTIPGNRAICFSSKISYGLYEVTAAEMEFGPQPGDKLIFADALADECFTKAKLEFKKLRDVSGQEL
;
A
#
# COMPACT_ATOMS: atom_id res chain seq x y z
N MET A 1 61.20 -44.14 -15.74
CA MET A 1 60.85 -42.73 -15.65
C MET A 1 60.29 -42.37 -16.99
N THR A 2 58.94 -42.40 -17.11
CA THR A 2 58.23 -41.99 -18.36
C THR A 2 58.00 -40.48 -18.24
N ASP A 3 58.79 -39.80 -19.06
CA ASP A 3 58.68 -38.35 -19.27
C ASP A 3 57.33 -38.03 -19.99
N THR A 4 56.29 -37.77 -19.21
CA THR A 4 55.01 -37.31 -19.75
C THR A 4 55.09 -35.79 -19.88
N THR A 5 55.79 -35.33 -20.91
CA THR A 5 55.63 -33.94 -21.35
C THR A 5 54.16 -33.73 -21.75
N GLU A 6 53.40 -33.05 -20.91
CA GLU A 6 52.03 -32.63 -21.17
C GLU A 6 52.03 -31.84 -22.50
N ARG A 7 51.38 -32.38 -23.52
CA ARG A 7 51.33 -31.78 -24.86
C ARG A 7 50.47 -30.54 -24.79
N ASP A 8 51.04 -29.36 -25.03
CA ASP A 8 50.30 -28.11 -25.13
C ASP A 8 49.48 -28.07 -26.42
N TYR A 9 48.15 -28.15 -26.28
CA TYR A 9 47.20 -28.07 -27.38
C TYR A 9 46.72 -26.65 -27.67
N SER A 10 47.23 -25.63 -26.99
CA SER A 10 46.80 -24.23 -27.18
C SER A 10 46.92 -23.76 -28.64
N GLN A 11 47.93 -24.24 -29.36
CA GLN A 11 48.19 -23.90 -30.74
C GLN A 11 47.26 -24.63 -31.76
N THR A 12 46.50 -25.60 -31.31
CA THR A 12 45.55 -26.33 -32.17
C THR A 12 44.14 -25.78 -32.09
N LEU A 13 43.90 -24.79 -31.20
CA LEU A 13 42.60 -24.17 -31.03
C LEU A 13 42.33 -23.15 -32.11
N ASN A 14 41.27 -23.36 -32.90
CA ASN A 14 40.82 -22.44 -33.93
C ASN A 14 39.81 -21.42 -33.35
N LEU A 15 40.23 -20.68 -32.33
CA LEU A 15 39.40 -19.61 -31.74
C LEU A 15 39.42 -18.38 -32.66
N PRO A 16 38.30 -17.70 -32.84
CA PRO A 16 38.24 -16.47 -33.62
C PRO A 16 39.13 -15.39 -32.97
N LYS A 17 40.01 -14.79 -33.77
CA LYS A 17 40.75 -13.61 -33.33
C LYS A 17 39.89 -12.38 -33.49
N THR A 18 39.54 -11.73 -32.40
CA THR A 18 38.71 -10.53 -32.39
C THR A 18 39.19 -9.58 -31.29
N GLU A 19 39.07 -8.28 -31.57
CA GLU A 19 39.28 -7.25 -30.54
C GLU A 19 38.08 -7.11 -29.61
N PHE A 20 36.98 -7.81 -29.89
CA PHE A 20 35.80 -7.80 -29.04
C PHE A 20 36.12 -8.51 -27.70
N PRO A 21 35.99 -7.80 -26.56
CA PRO A 21 36.42 -8.35 -25.29
C PRO A 21 35.54 -9.54 -24.87
N MET A 22 36.17 -10.62 -24.41
CA MET A 22 35.49 -11.83 -23.90
C MET A 22 34.65 -11.56 -22.64
N ARG A 23 35.02 -10.54 -21.86
CA ARG A 23 34.29 -10.10 -20.67
C ARG A 23 33.71 -8.72 -20.93
N ALA A 24 32.42 -8.54 -20.69
CA ALA A 24 31.73 -7.27 -20.90
C ALA A 24 32.30 -6.15 -20.01
N GLY A 25 32.69 -6.45 -18.77
CA GLY A 25 33.26 -5.48 -17.83
C GLY A 25 32.34 -4.29 -17.55
N LEU A 26 31.02 -4.49 -17.60
CA LEU A 26 29.99 -3.47 -17.55
C LEU A 26 30.17 -2.43 -16.42
N PRO A 27 30.49 -2.81 -15.18
CA PRO A 27 30.65 -1.83 -14.09
C PRO A 27 31.69 -0.74 -14.38
N LYS A 28 32.71 -1.03 -15.22
CA LYS A 28 33.72 -0.05 -15.64
C LYS A 28 33.36 0.63 -16.94
N LYS A 29 32.83 -0.12 -17.91
CA LYS A 29 32.52 0.37 -19.25
C LYS A 29 31.30 1.28 -19.32
N GLU A 30 30.28 1.01 -18.53
CA GLU A 30 29.03 1.82 -18.56
C GLU A 30 29.24 3.28 -18.16
N PRO A 31 29.98 3.59 -17.05
CA PRO A 31 30.28 5.00 -16.73
C PRO A 31 31.02 5.73 -17.85
N GLU A 32 31.95 5.05 -18.53
CA GLU A 32 32.68 5.63 -19.67
C GLU A 32 31.74 5.92 -20.85
N MET A 33 30.78 5.02 -21.09
CA MET A 33 29.76 5.23 -22.14
C MET A 33 28.84 6.41 -21.80
N ILE A 34 28.38 6.53 -20.56
CA ILE A 34 27.53 7.63 -20.11
C ILE A 34 28.28 8.94 -20.28
N ALA A 35 29.53 9.01 -19.79
CA ALA A 35 30.36 10.22 -19.93
C ALA A 35 30.53 10.63 -21.41
N LYS A 36 30.74 9.67 -22.31
CA LYS A 36 30.79 9.93 -23.77
C LYS A 36 29.46 10.44 -24.31
N TRP A 37 28.32 9.91 -23.87
CA TRP A 37 27.00 10.41 -24.30
C TRP A 37 26.75 11.83 -23.84
N ASP A 38 27.17 12.17 -22.61
CA ASP A 38 27.06 13.51 -22.06
C ASP A 38 27.97 14.50 -22.81
N GLU A 39 29.23 14.14 -23.07
CA GLU A 39 30.18 14.96 -23.83
C GLU A 39 29.65 15.28 -25.22
N MET A 40 29.12 14.28 -25.94
CA MET A 40 28.56 14.47 -27.26
C MET A 40 27.16 15.10 -27.28
N GLN A 41 26.57 15.37 -26.11
CA GLN A 41 25.20 15.90 -25.96
C GLN A 41 24.16 15.04 -26.68
N LEU A 42 24.23 13.69 -26.53
CA LEU A 42 23.45 12.72 -27.29
C LEU A 42 21.97 13.01 -27.22
N TYR A 43 21.43 13.20 -26.02
CA TYR A 43 20.00 13.45 -25.83
C TYR A 43 19.52 14.70 -26.61
N LYS A 44 20.23 15.80 -26.49
CA LYS A 44 19.88 17.06 -27.21
C LYS A 44 19.89 16.86 -28.75
N LYS A 45 20.90 16.17 -29.27
CA LYS A 45 20.98 15.84 -30.68
C LYS A 45 19.80 14.99 -31.14
N LEU A 46 19.42 13.99 -30.35
CA LEU A 46 18.25 13.15 -30.67
C LEU A 46 16.95 13.96 -30.68
N ARG A 47 16.76 14.88 -29.74
CA ARG A 47 15.58 15.76 -29.72
C ARG A 47 15.54 16.67 -30.92
N GLU A 48 16.65 17.31 -31.29
CA GLU A 48 16.73 18.18 -32.47
C GLU A 48 16.46 17.40 -33.74
N GLN A 49 17.07 16.23 -33.89
CA GLN A 49 16.90 15.38 -35.11
C GLN A 49 15.47 14.86 -35.25
N SER A 50 14.74 14.70 -34.16
CA SER A 50 13.39 14.12 -34.18
C SER A 50 12.25 15.12 -34.06
N LYS A 51 12.52 16.42 -33.98
CA LYS A 51 11.50 17.46 -33.69
C LYS A 51 10.31 17.45 -34.65
N ASP A 52 10.52 17.13 -35.94
CA ASP A 52 9.49 17.12 -36.96
C ASP A 52 8.87 15.72 -37.21
N ARG A 53 9.29 14.72 -36.45
CA ARG A 53 8.78 13.35 -36.58
C ARG A 53 7.45 13.18 -35.83
N PRO A 54 6.64 12.17 -36.17
CA PRO A 54 5.44 11.84 -35.42
C PRO A 54 5.77 11.61 -33.95
N LYS A 55 4.98 12.17 -33.02
CA LYS A 55 5.20 12.01 -31.59
C LYS A 55 4.81 10.62 -31.12
N TYR A 56 5.63 10.05 -30.29
CA TYR A 56 5.29 8.91 -29.43
C TYR A 56 5.45 9.33 -27.96
N VAL A 57 4.37 9.25 -27.19
CA VAL A 57 4.35 9.66 -25.79
C VAL A 57 4.16 8.43 -24.91
N LEU A 58 5.16 8.13 -24.11
CA LEU A 58 5.05 7.18 -23.01
C LEU A 58 4.83 7.97 -21.73
N HIS A 59 3.65 7.79 -21.14
CA HIS A 59 3.35 8.41 -19.84
C HIS A 59 4.08 7.70 -18.71
N ASP A 60 4.77 8.46 -17.88
CA ASP A 60 5.47 7.92 -16.71
C ASP A 60 4.52 7.78 -15.52
N GLY A 61 4.63 6.65 -14.79
CA GLY A 61 4.13 6.54 -13.41
C GLY A 61 5.22 7.08 -12.49
N PRO A 62 5.03 8.28 -11.91
CA PRO A 62 6.08 8.93 -11.15
C PRO A 62 6.34 8.17 -9.83
N PRO A 63 7.60 7.81 -9.52
CA PRO A 63 7.96 7.27 -8.23
C PRO A 63 7.89 8.35 -7.15
N TYR A 64 7.78 7.94 -5.90
CA TYR A 64 7.94 8.86 -4.77
C TYR A 64 9.37 9.38 -4.69
N ALA A 65 9.51 10.67 -4.43
CA ALA A 65 10.78 11.32 -4.17
C ALA A 65 11.23 11.04 -2.72
N ASN A 66 11.55 9.77 -2.42
CA ASN A 66 11.86 9.30 -1.08
C ASN A 66 12.78 8.07 -1.14
N GLY A 67 14.03 8.25 -0.74
CA GLY A 67 15.03 7.18 -0.69
C GLY A 67 15.67 6.83 -2.05
N ASN A 68 16.64 5.92 -1.99
CA ASN A 68 17.35 5.41 -3.14
C ASN A 68 16.47 4.48 -3.99
N LEU A 69 16.89 4.24 -5.23
CA LEU A 69 16.22 3.30 -6.11
C LEU A 69 16.33 1.86 -5.58
N HIS A 70 15.27 1.11 -5.75
CA HIS A 70 15.28 -0.34 -5.58
C HIS A 70 15.09 -1.05 -6.93
N ILE A 71 15.22 -2.37 -6.95
CA ILE A 71 15.16 -3.16 -8.19
C ILE A 71 13.84 -2.96 -8.98
N GLY A 72 12.73 -2.69 -8.30
CA GLY A 72 11.45 -2.40 -8.95
C GLY A 72 11.48 -1.09 -9.75
N HIS A 73 12.13 -0.04 -9.23
CA HIS A 73 12.37 1.20 -9.97
C HIS A 73 13.26 0.95 -11.18
N ALA A 74 14.35 0.20 -11.01
CA ALA A 74 15.26 -0.13 -12.11
C ALA A 74 14.54 -0.89 -13.23
N LEU A 75 13.79 -1.94 -12.88
CA LEU A 75 13.01 -2.72 -13.86
C LEU A 75 12.03 -1.82 -14.64
N ASN A 76 11.25 -1.02 -13.92
CA ASN A 76 10.24 -0.13 -14.52
C ASN A 76 10.90 0.86 -15.52
N LYS A 77 11.96 1.55 -15.09
CA LYS A 77 12.62 2.58 -15.91
C LYS A 77 13.39 2.00 -17.07
N ILE A 78 14.05 0.86 -16.92
CA ILE A 78 14.77 0.18 -18.00
C ILE A 78 13.78 -0.29 -19.08
N LEU A 79 12.63 -0.85 -18.69
CA LEU A 79 11.60 -1.24 -19.66
C LEU A 79 11.05 -0.04 -20.42
N LYS A 80 10.78 1.08 -19.73
CA LYS A 80 10.34 2.33 -20.37
C LYS A 80 11.40 2.89 -21.32
N ASP A 81 12.67 2.91 -20.90
CA ASP A 81 13.78 3.35 -21.71
C ASP A 81 13.92 2.49 -22.98
N THR A 82 13.81 1.18 -22.86
CA THR A 82 13.81 0.25 -24.00
C THR A 82 12.70 0.58 -25.00
N ILE A 83 11.50 0.87 -24.52
CA ILE A 83 10.35 1.24 -25.38
C ILE A 83 10.63 2.59 -26.06
N THR A 84 11.00 3.62 -25.32
CA THR A 84 11.20 4.96 -25.87
C THR A 84 12.34 5.00 -26.87
N ARG A 85 13.44 4.30 -26.61
CA ARG A 85 14.56 4.15 -27.57
C ARG A 85 14.14 3.38 -28.81
N SER A 86 13.36 2.30 -28.65
CA SER A 86 12.85 1.54 -29.79
C SER A 86 12.02 2.43 -30.74
N PHE A 87 11.09 3.23 -30.17
CA PHE A 87 10.31 4.16 -30.98
C PHE A 87 11.17 5.27 -31.61
N GLN A 88 12.16 5.80 -30.87
CA GLN A 88 13.10 6.78 -31.39
C GLN A 88 13.85 6.20 -32.62
N MET A 89 14.35 4.96 -32.54
CA MET A 89 15.04 4.28 -33.65
C MET A 89 14.11 4.00 -34.83
N ARG A 90 12.83 3.79 -34.59
CA ARG A 90 11.79 3.58 -35.60
C ARG A 90 11.32 4.87 -36.28
N GLY A 91 11.92 6.01 -35.96
CA GLY A 91 11.63 7.29 -36.64
C GLY A 91 10.56 8.14 -35.94
N TYR A 92 10.25 7.91 -34.69
CA TYR A 92 9.35 8.76 -33.93
C TYR A 92 10.10 9.81 -33.12
N ASN A 93 9.42 10.88 -32.75
CA ASN A 93 9.85 11.79 -31.70
C ASN A 93 9.37 11.23 -30.37
N SER A 94 10.21 10.37 -29.79
CA SER A 94 9.93 9.67 -28.53
C SER A 94 10.70 10.34 -27.40
N ASN A 95 10.14 11.44 -26.89
CA ASN A 95 10.70 12.13 -25.74
C ASN A 95 10.19 11.51 -24.44
N TYR A 96 11.08 11.02 -23.62
CA TYR A 96 10.76 10.57 -22.27
C TYR A 96 10.99 11.71 -21.27
N VAL A 97 9.94 12.07 -20.54
CA VAL A 97 9.99 13.05 -19.44
C VAL A 97 9.80 12.29 -18.15
N PRO A 98 10.84 12.11 -17.33
CA PRO A 98 10.71 11.46 -16.03
C PRO A 98 9.85 12.30 -15.09
N GLY A 99 9.09 11.63 -14.23
CA GLY A 99 8.25 12.27 -13.23
C GLY A 99 8.56 11.83 -11.82
N TRP A 100 8.18 12.67 -10.84
CA TRP A 100 8.24 12.36 -9.41
C TRP A 100 6.97 12.76 -8.69
N ASP A 101 6.50 11.85 -7.82
CA ASP A 101 5.48 12.16 -6.83
C ASP A 101 6.17 12.74 -5.58
N CYS A 102 5.75 13.95 -5.22
CA CYS A 102 6.42 14.78 -4.21
C CYS A 102 5.52 15.08 -3.01
N HIS A 103 4.41 14.35 -2.86
CA HIS A 103 3.40 14.64 -1.85
C HIS A 103 3.06 13.41 -0.99
N GLY A 104 2.31 13.69 0.07
CA GLY A 104 1.64 12.70 0.86
C GLY A 104 2.50 12.04 1.92
N LEU A 105 1.93 11.04 2.53
CA LEU A 105 2.44 10.36 3.71
C LEU A 105 3.89 9.86 3.60
N PRO A 106 4.36 9.30 2.47
CA PRO A 106 5.73 8.82 2.36
C PRO A 106 6.80 9.90 2.56
N ILE A 107 6.48 11.16 2.28
CA ILE A 107 7.39 12.30 2.47
C ILE A 107 7.15 12.96 3.82
N GLU A 108 5.89 13.25 4.15
CA GLU A 108 5.51 13.91 5.40
C GLU A 108 5.95 13.11 6.62
N TRP A 109 5.80 11.79 6.58
CA TRP A 109 6.25 10.89 7.64
C TRP A 109 7.76 10.99 7.88
N LYS A 110 8.58 11.07 6.82
CA LYS A 110 10.03 11.19 6.95
C LYS A 110 10.44 12.51 7.61
N ILE A 111 9.76 13.59 7.32
CA ILE A 111 9.98 14.87 7.99
C ILE A 111 9.50 14.81 9.45
N GLU A 112 8.36 14.16 9.71
CA GLU A 112 7.89 13.96 11.08
C GLU A 112 8.87 13.11 11.91
N GLU A 113 9.43 12.02 11.36
CA GLU A 113 10.48 11.23 12.02
C GLU A 113 11.70 12.11 12.40
N GLN A 114 12.10 13.03 11.51
CA GLN A 114 13.20 13.99 11.80
C GLN A 114 12.84 14.95 12.93
N TYR A 115 11.60 15.42 13.01
CA TYR A 115 11.13 16.23 14.14
C TYR A 115 11.13 15.45 15.43
N ARG A 116 10.59 14.24 15.44
CA ARG A 116 10.58 13.35 16.62
C ARG A 116 12.00 13.07 17.12
N ALA A 117 12.94 12.80 16.22
CA ALA A 117 14.34 12.59 16.57
C ALA A 117 14.98 13.83 17.22
N LYS A 118 14.50 15.03 16.90
CA LYS A 118 14.92 16.30 17.51
C LYS A 118 14.10 16.69 18.75
N GLY A 119 13.19 15.82 19.21
CA GLY A 119 12.28 16.09 20.33
C GLY A 119 11.20 17.13 20.04
N LYS A 120 10.92 17.41 18.77
CA LYS A 120 9.90 18.36 18.34
C LYS A 120 8.60 17.65 17.93
N ASN A 121 7.48 18.35 18.12
CA ASN A 121 6.17 17.89 17.65
C ASN A 121 5.81 18.63 16.34
N LYS A 122 5.48 17.91 15.27
CA LYS A 122 5.12 18.50 13.97
C LYS A 122 3.90 19.43 14.07
N ASP A 123 2.96 19.11 14.99
CA ASP A 123 1.71 19.88 15.15
C ASP A 123 1.94 21.28 15.74
N GLU A 124 3.15 21.54 16.28
CA GLU A 124 3.58 22.82 16.82
C GLU A 124 4.37 23.64 15.80
N VAL A 125 4.71 23.06 14.64
CA VAL A 125 5.45 23.73 13.58
C VAL A 125 4.49 24.49 12.66
N PRO A 126 4.81 25.73 12.23
CA PRO A 126 4.01 26.43 11.25
C PRO A 126 3.85 25.60 9.96
N ILE A 127 2.61 25.46 9.47
CA ILE A 127 2.29 24.59 8.34
C ILE A 127 3.12 24.90 7.07
N ASN A 128 3.43 26.15 6.83
CA ASN A 128 4.24 26.54 5.66
C ASN A 128 5.71 26.15 5.81
N GLU A 129 6.23 26.14 7.04
CA GLU A 129 7.58 25.66 7.34
C GLU A 129 7.67 24.15 7.11
N PHE A 130 6.74 23.39 7.68
CA PHE A 130 6.65 21.95 7.47
C PHE A 130 6.53 21.58 5.98
N ARG A 131 5.67 22.28 5.23
CA ARG A 131 5.52 22.06 3.78
C ARG A 131 6.80 22.39 3.00
N GLN A 132 7.51 23.43 3.41
CA GLN A 132 8.77 23.80 2.77
C GLN A 132 9.83 22.72 2.99
N GLU A 133 9.96 22.18 4.21
CA GLU A 133 10.88 21.09 4.49
C GLU A 133 10.52 19.83 3.69
N CYS A 134 9.23 19.50 3.53
CA CYS A 134 8.80 18.40 2.65
C CYS A 134 9.22 18.62 1.19
N ARG A 135 9.12 19.86 0.67
CA ARG A 135 9.57 20.20 -0.69
C ARG A 135 11.08 20.05 -0.86
N GLU A 136 11.84 20.52 0.12
CA GLU A 136 13.32 20.44 0.12
C GLU A 136 13.77 18.97 0.20
N PHE A 137 13.11 18.16 1.02
CA PHE A 137 13.34 16.74 1.11
C PHE A 137 13.07 16.04 -0.24
N ALA A 138 11.95 16.33 -0.86
CA ALA A 138 11.61 15.76 -2.16
C ALA A 138 12.60 16.20 -3.24
N ASP A 139 13.01 17.45 -3.27
CA ASP A 139 13.99 17.99 -4.24
C ASP A 139 15.36 17.32 -4.10
N HIS A 140 15.80 17.07 -2.86
CA HIS A 140 17.01 16.29 -2.59
C HIS A 140 16.94 14.90 -3.21
N TRP A 141 15.86 14.16 -2.95
CA TRP A 141 15.72 12.79 -3.45
C TRP A 141 15.51 12.73 -4.97
N ILE A 142 14.88 13.73 -5.57
CA ILE A 142 14.81 13.85 -7.03
C ILE A 142 16.21 13.94 -7.62
N GLY A 143 17.10 14.73 -7.03
CA GLY A 143 18.50 14.83 -7.43
C GLY A 143 19.20 13.47 -7.38
N VAL A 144 19.15 12.81 -6.22
CA VAL A 144 19.75 11.48 -6.01
C VAL A 144 19.21 10.46 -7.00
N GLN A 145 17.90 10.31 -7.09
CA GLN A 145 17.27 9.32 -7.99
C GLN A 145 17.54 9.64 -9.47
N SER A 146 17.63 10.91 -9.86
CA SER A 146 17.99 11.29 -11.23
C SER A 146 19.38 10.81 -11.61
N GLU A 147 20.36 10.96 -10.70
CA GLU A 147 21.71 10.44 -10.92
C GLU A 147 21.74 8.92 -11.00
N GLU A 148 21.00 8.23 -10.12
CA GLU A 148 20.87 6.79 -10.14
C GLU A 148 20.21 6.27 -11.44
N PHE A 149 19.16 6.92 -11.94
CA PHE A 149 18.54 6.58 -13.22
C PHE A 149 19.50 6.84 -14.40
N ARG A 150 20.22 7.94 -14.39
CA ARG A 150 21.27 8.22 -15.39
C ARG A 150 22.37 7.17 -15.33
N ARG A 151 22.76 6.72 -14.13
CA ARG A 151 23.73 5.62 -13.97
C ARG A 151 23.24 4.30 -14.56
N LEU A 152 21.95 4.03 -14.57
CA LEU A 152 21.34 2.90 -15.28
C LEU A 152 21.30 3.09 -16.81
N GLY A 153 21.70 4.26 -17.31
CA GLY A 153 21.69 4.59 -18.72
C GLY A 153 20.32 5.03 -19.25
N VAL A 154 19.37 5.33 -18.39
CA VAL A 154 18.04 5.82 -18.78
C VAL A 154 18.19 7.18 -19.47
N GLU A 155 17.59 7.30 -20.65
CA GLU A 155 17.62 8.52 -21.47
C GLU A 155 16.29 9.29 -21.34
N GLY A 156 16.36 10.57 -21.02
CA GLY A 156 15.17 11.39 -20.82
C GLY A 156 15.48 12.84 -20.47
N ASP A 157 14.43 13.65 -20.34
CA ASP A 157 14.52 15.06 -19.94
C ASP A 157 14.62 15.20 -18.41
N PHE A 158 15.81 14.92 -17.89
CA PHE A 158 16.09 15.10 -16.46
C PHE A 158 16.34 16.56 -16.08
N GLU A 159 16.47 17.47 -17.04
CA GLU A 159 16.65 18.91 -16.76
C GLU A 159 15.31 19.59 -16.45
N THR A 160 14.25 19.16 -17.13
CA THR A 160 12.89 19.68 -16.93
C THR A 160 11.87 18.56 -16.60
N PRO A 161 12.09 17.83 -15.51
CA PRO A 161 11.24 16.70 -15.16
C PRO A 161 9.84 17.16 -14.72
N TYR A 162 8.88 16.24 -14.79
CA TYR A 162 7.59 16.44 -14.18
C TYR A 162 7.69 16.24 -12.65
N LYS A 163 7.31 17.27 -11.88
CA LYS A 163 7.23 17.19 -10.41
C LYS A 163 5.82 17.56 -9.97
N THR A 164 5.16 16.70 -9.21
CA THR A 164 3.80 17.00 -8.71
C THR A 164 3.76 18.23 -7.82
N MET A 165 4.87 18.59 -7.17
CA MET A 165 5.01 19.80 -6.34
C MET A 165 5.28 21.10 -7.11
N ASN A 166 5.42 21.05 -8.43
CA ASN A 166 5.55 22.28 -9.21
C ASN A 166 4.26 23.09 -9.13
N PHE A 167 4.34 24.40 -8.86
CA PHE A 167 3.16 25.25 -8.70
C PHE A 167 2.20 25.21 -9.89
N LYS A 168 2.72 25.05 -11.12
CA LYS A 168 1.87 24.86 -12.31
C LYS A 168 1.14 23.51 -12.30
N ALA A 169 1.78 22.46 -11.81
CA ALA A 169 1.17 21.14 -11.68
C ALA A 169 0.09 21.17 -10.58
N GLU A 170 0.38 21.73 -9.41
CA GLU A 170 -0.57 21.90 -8.32
C GLU A 170 -1.80 22.72 -8.75
N ALA A 171 -1.57 23.86 -9.44
CA ALA A 171 -2.66 24.68 -9.97
C ALA A 171 -3.53 23.91 -10.99
N LYS A 172 -2.91 23.06 -11.82
CA LYS A 172 -3.63 22.22 -12.78
C LYS A 172 -4.46 21.16 -12.08
N ILE A 173 -3.89 20.47 -11.10
CA ILE A 173 -4.59 19.47 -10.26
C ILE A 173 -5.81 20.12 -9.58
N ALA A 174 -5.63 21.26 -8.92
CA ALA A 174 -6.72 22.00 -8.29
C ALA A 174 -7.79 22.41 -9.30
N SER A 175 -7.41 22.89 -10.47
CA SER A 175 -8.36 23.31 -11.51
C SER A 175 -9.18 22.15 -12.07
N GLU A 176 -8.60 20.95 -12.18
CA GLU A 176 -9.34 19.75 -12.60
C GLU A 176 -10.34 19.31 -11.50
N LEU A 177 -9.94 19.31 -10.23
CA LEU A 177 -10.85 19.03 -9.11
C LEU A 177 -12.03 20.01 -9.07
N MET A 178 -11.79 21.30 -9.33
CA MET A 178 -12.85 22.29 -9.39
C MET A 178 -13.89 22.04 -10.48
N LYS A 179 -13.55 21.33 -11.57
CA LYS A 179 -14.53 20.92 -12.58
C LYS A 179 -15.54 19.91 -12.02
N PHE A 180 -15.08 18.97 -11.19
CA PHE A 180 -15.97 18.04 -10.50
C PHE A 180 -16.88 18.74 -9.49
N ALA A 181 -16.34 19.71 -8.76
CA ALA A 181 -17.17 20.54 -7.87
C ALA A 181 -18.24 21.32 -8.65
N LYS A 182 -17.87 21.93 -9.78
CA LYS A 182 -18.78 22.70 -10.62
C LYS A 182 -19.87 21.83 -11.27
N SER A 183 -19.57 20.58 -11.60
CA SER A 183 -20.54 19.62 -12.16
C SER A 183 -21.43 18.95 -11.11
N GLY A 184 -21.22 19.23 -9.82
CA GLY A 184 -21.98 18.62 -8.71
C GLY A 184 -21.52 17.19 -8.35
N GLN A 185 -20.45 16.68 -8.95
CA GLN A 185 -19.93 15.35 -8.67
C GLN A 185 -19.08 15.30 -7.39
N LEU A 186 -18.56 16.45 -6.94
CA LEU A 186 -17.85 16.57 -5.67
C LEU A 186 -18.80 17.13 -4.62
N TYR A 187 -19.06 16.36 -3.58
CA TYR A 187 -19.92 16.76 -2.47
C TYR A 187 -19.29 16.39 -1.12
N ARG A 188 -19.69 17.06 -0.07
CA ARG A 188 -19.29 16.74 1.29
C ARG A 188 -20.19 15.63 1.84
N GLY A 189 -19.58 14.57 2.33
CA GLY A 189 -20.29 13.44 2.95
C GLY A 189 -19.50 12.86 4.10
N SER A 190 -20.12 11.91 4.81
CA SER A 190 -19.47 11.14 5.87
C SER A 190 -19.39 9.67 5.45
N LYS A 191 -18.20 9.08 5.54
CA LYS A 191 -17.97 7.68 5.28
C LYS A 191 -16.99 7.15 6.33
N PRO A 192 -17.25 5.98 6.97
CA PRO A 192 -16.26 5.34 7.81
C PRO A 192 -15.02 4.99 6.98
N ILE A 193 -13.86 5.38 7.48
CA ILE A 193 -12.56 5.12 6.86
C ILE A 193 -11.58 4.66 7.92
N MET A 194 -10.52 3.96 7.50
CA MET A 194 -9.43 3.61 8.40
C MET A 194 -8.66 4.86 8.81
N TRP A 195 -8.24 4.88 10.06
CA TRP A 195 -7.52 5.99 10.66
C TRP A 195 -6.24 5.49 11.32
N SER A 196 -5.11 6.08 10.96
CA SER A 196 -3.87 5.85 11.67
C SER A 196 -3.80 6.74 12.91
N VAL A 197 -3.73 6.11 14.08
CA VAL A 197 -3.57 6.83 15.35
C VAL A 197 -2.16 7.37 15.54
N VAL A 198 -1.18 6.83 14.81
CA VAL A 198 0.22 7.22 14.89
C VAL A 198 0.46 8.45 14.01
N GLU A 199 0.09 8.40 12.74
CA GLU A 199 0.22 9.51 11.80
C GLU A 199 -0.90 10.55 11.94
N ARG A 200 -1.98 10.22 12.66
CA ARG A 200 -3.16 11.07 12.87
C ARG A 200 -3.79 11.51 11.56
N THR A 201 -3.98 10.57 10.67
CA THR A 201 -4.57 10.80 9.34
C THR A 201 -5.45 9.65 8.91
N ALA A 202 -6.36 9.92 7.97
CA ALA A 202 -7.11 8.92 7.25
C ALA A 202 -6.19 8.16 6.28
N LEU A 203 -6.43 6.86 6.14
CA LEU A 203 -5.70 6.00 5.21
C LEU A 203 -6.56 5.69 3.99
N ALA A 204 -5.94 5.69 2.81
CA ALA A 204 -6.51 5.08 1.63
C ALA A 204 -6.51 3.55 1.78
N GLU A 205 -7.42 2.86 1.11
CA GLU A 205 -7.52 1.39 1.19
C GLU A 205 -6.21 0.70 0.73
N ALA A 206 -5.51 1.30 -0.23
CA ALA A 206 -4.22 0.79 -0.71
C ALA A 206 -3.06 0.93 0.30
N GLU A 207 -3.24 1.71 1.36
CA GLU A 207 -2.26 1.92 2.44
C GLU A 207 -2.51 0.99 3.63
N ILE A 208 -3.58 0.18 3.59
CA ILE A 208 -3.98 -0.71 4.67
C ILE A 208 -3.37 -2.08 4.40
N GLU A 209 -2.61 -2.57 5.37
CA GLU A 209 -2.08 -3.93 5.38
C GLU A 209 -2.86 -4.76 6.39
N TYR A 210 -3.28 -5.96 5.98
CA TYR A 210 -4.02 -6.89 6.83
C TYR A 210 -3.07 -7.97 7.32
N GLU A 211 -3.00 -8.10 8.64
CA GLU A 211 -2.20 -9.13 9.30
C GLU A 211 -3.08 -10.03 10.16
N ASN A 212 -2.62 -11.27 10.39
CA ASN A 212 -3.27 -12.14 11.35
C ASN A 212 -2.97 -11.62 12.77
N TYR A 213 -4.04 -11.34 13.51
CA TYR A 213 -3.95 -10.83 14.85
C TYR A 213 -4.74 -11.72 15.80
N GLU A 214 -4.13 -12.11 16.92
CA GLU A 214 -4.79 -12.83 18.00
C GLU A 214 -5.37 -11.82 18.98
N SER A 215 -6.69 -11.88 19.20
CA SER A 215 -7.37 -10.98 20.12
C SER A 215 -8.39 -11.72 20.96
N ASP A 216 -8.63 -11.17 22.17
CA ASP A 216 -9.67 -11.68 23.05
C ASP A 216 -11.06 -11.43 22.48
N THR A 217 -11.90 -12.46 22.53
CA THR A 217 -13.31 -12.37 22.14
C THR A 217 -14.16 -12.79 23.32
N VAL A 218 -15.35 -12.20 23.45
CA VAL A 218 -16.25 -12.49 24.56
C VAL A 218 -17.67 -12.74 24.12
N TRP A 219 -18.33 -13.64 24.81
CA TRP A 219 -19.79 -13.80 24.75
C TRP A 219 -20.39 -13.10 25.97
N VAL A 220 -21.41 -12.28 25.73
CA VAL A 220 -22.02 -11.46 26.77
C VAL A 220 -23.51 -11.74 26.85
N LYS A 221 -24.00 -11.94 28.06
CA LYS A 221 -25.41 -12.21 28.36
C LYS A 221 -26.16 -10.88 28.61
N PHE A 222 -27.24 -10.65 27.90
CA PHE A 222 -28.14 -9.52 28.12
C PHE A 222 -29.52 -10.05 28.44
N PRO A 223 -29.99 -9.93 29.71
CA PRO A 223 -31.27 -10.48 30.13
C PRO A 223 -32.44 -9.74 29.45
N VAL A 224 -33.46 -10.50 29.06
CA VAL A 224 -34.72 -9.94 28.56
C VAL A 224 -35.47 -9.34 29.75
N VAL A 225 -35.71 -8.02 29.73
CA VAL A 225 -36.37 -7.29 30.82
C VAL A 225 -37.87 -7.07 30.59
N SER A 226 -38.33 -7.23 29.36
CA SER A 226 -39.76 -7.16 29.02
C SER A 226 -40.02 -7.99 27.76
N GLY A 227 -41.17 -8.64 27.65
CA GLY A 227 -41.53 -9.52 26.59
C GLY A 227 -42.50 -10.61 27.02
N SER A 228 -42.40 -11.80 26.42
CA SER A 228 -43.20 -12.95 26.90
C SER A 228 -42.74 -13.38 28.27
N GLN A 229 -43.70 -13.79 29.11
CA GLN A 229 -43.43 -14.18 30.52
C GLN A 229 -42.39 -15.31 30.62
N GLU A 230 -42.31 -16.19 29.63
CA GLU A 230 -41.38 -17.31 29.55
C GLU A 230 -39.96 -16.91 29.28
N LEU A 231 -39.73 -15.77 28.63
CA LEU A 231 -38.41 -15.25 28.30
C LEU A 231 -37.88 -14.21 29.27
N ASN A 232 -38.71 -13.81 30.26
CA ASN A 232 -38.29 -12.83 31.23
C ASN A 232 -37.07 -13.34 32.01
N ASP A 233 -36.05 -12.48 32.18
CA ASP A 233 -34.75 -12.78 32.78
C ASP A 233 -33.89 -13.82 32.00
N VAL A 234 -34.37 -14.39 30.90
CA VAL A 234 -33.55 -15.25 30.05
C VAL A 234 -32.62 -14.37 29.20
N PRO A 235 -31.32 -14.57 29.25
CA PRO A 235 -30.41 -13.73 28.49
C PRO A 235 -30.31 -14.12 27.00
N VAL A 236 -30.32 -13.09 26.16
CA VAL A 236 -29.82 -13.19 24.78
C VAL A 236 -28.30 -13.09 24.83
N VAL A 237 -27.63 -13.98 24.15
CA VAL A 237 -26.15 -13.98 24.07
C VAL A 237 -25.68 -13.35 22.80
N ILE A 238 -24.78 -12.38 22.92
CA ILE A 238 -24.07 -11.78 21.82
C ILE A 238 -22.58 -12.14 21.86
N TRP A 239 -21.91 -12.01 20.76
CA TRP A 239 -20.48 -12.19 20.64
C TRP A 239 -19.82 -10.94 20.06
N THR A 240 -18.64 -10.59 20.57
CA THR A 240 -17.87 -9.48 20.07
C THR A 240 -16.37 -9.76 20.10
N THR A 241 -15.65 -9.26 19.11
CA THR A 241 -14.19 -9.18 19.05
C THR A 241 -13.66 -7.89 19.67
N THR A 242 -14.53 -6.96 20.07
CA THR A 242 -14.18 -5.63 20.54
C THR A 242 -14.83 -5.37 21.92
N PRO A 243 -14.41 -6.10 22.99
CA PRO A 243 -15.06 -6.02 24.30
C PRO A 243 -15.06 -4.63 24.93
N TRP A 244 -14.11 -3.77 24.58
CA TRP A 244 -14.07 -2.37 25.04
C TRP A 244 -15.22 -1.50 24.53
N THR A 245 -16.02 -1.97 23.58
CA THR A 245 -17.21 -1.25 23.09
C THR A 245 -18.45 -1.51 23.94
N ILE A 246 -18.45 -2.52 24.81
CA ILE A 246 -19.60 -2.90 25.64
C ILE A 246 -20.09 -1.76 26.55
N PRO A 247 -19.23 -0.95 27.20
CA PRO A 247 -19.69 0.17 28.02
C PRO A 247 -20.52 1.21 27.25
N GLY A 248 -20.32 1.30 25.93
CA GLY A 248 -21.08 2.18 25.04
C GLY A 248 -22.26 1.52 24.34
N ASN A 249 -22.53 0.25 24.62
CA ASN A 249 -23.61 -0.50 23.98
C ASN A 249 -24.98 0.04 24.39
N ARG A 250 -25.86 0.29 23.41
CA ARG A 250 -27.20 0.85 23.66
C ARG A 250 -28.34 -0.06 23.23
N ALA A 251 -28.07 -1.03 22.39
CA ALA A 251 -29.09 -1.91 21.85
C ALA A 251 -28.48 -3.20 21.33
N ILE A 252 -29.30 -4.24 21.30
CA ILE A 252 -29.03 -5.49 20.59
C ILE A 252 -29.93 -5.51 19.35
N CYS A 253 -29.34 -5.78 18.18
CA CYS A 253 -30.07 -5.94 16.95
C CYS A 253 -30.36 -7.45 16.71
N PHE A 254 -31.56 -7.74 16.34
CA PHE A 254 -32.01 -9.07 15.91
C PHE A 254 -32.69 -8.99 14.54
N SER A 255 -32.90 -10.12 13.90
CA SER A 255 -33.55 -10.18 12.59
C SER A 255 -34.77 -11.09 12.65
N SER A 256 -35.89 -10.63 12.12
CA SER A 256 -37.10 -11.45 11.96
C SER A 256 -36.95 -12.56 10.93
N LYS A 257 -35.84 -12.57 10.18
CA LYS A 257 -35.53 -13.60 9.14
C LYS A 257 -34.60 -14.70 9.63
N ILE A 258 -34.09 -14.59 10.85
CA ILE A 258 -33.17 -15.56 11.45
C ILE A 258 -33.96 -16.37 12.49
N SER A 259 -33.70 -17.69 12.54
CA SER A 259 -34.23 -18.57 13.56
C SER A 259 -33.44 -18.46 14.83
N TYR A 260 -34.12 -18.29 15.95
CA TYR A 260 -33.55 -18.29 17.29
C TYR A 260 -34.12 -19.46 18.08
N GLY A 261 -33.38 -19.89 19.08
CA GLY A 261 -33.80 -20.96 19.98
C GLY A 261 -33.56 -20.59 21.44
N LEU A 262 -34.43 -21.09 22.29
CA LEU A 262 -34.23 -21.16 23.74
C LEU A 262 -33.51 -22.47 24.04
N TYR A 263 -32.35 -22.36 24.66
CA TYR A 263 -31.46 -23.47 24.98
C TYR A 263 -31.27 -23.58 26.50
N GLU A 264 -31.20 -24.82 27.00
CA GLU A 264 -30.85 -25.10 28.39
C GLU A 264 -29.50 -25.79 28.43
N VAL A 265 -28.60 -25.26 29.28
CA VAL A 265 -27.32 -25.91 29.60
C VAL A 265 -27.55 -27.19 30.40
N THR A 266 -27.03 -28.31 29.93
CA THR A 266 -27.16 -29.59 30.59
C THR A 266 -25.91 -30.03 31.35
N ALA A 267 -24.73 -29.61 30.88
CA ALA A 267 -23.47 -29.82 31.57
C ALA A 267 -22.50 -28.64 31.27
N ALA A 268 -21.59 -28.35 32.18
CA ALA A 268 -20.55 -27.33 32.06
C ALA A 268 -19.25 -27.88 32.63
N GLU A 269 -18.16 -27.77 31.83
CA GLU A 269 -16.82 -28.17 32.27
C GLU A 269 -16.08 -27.04 33.02
N MET A 270 -16.51 -25.79 32.82
CA MET A 270 -15.83 -24.61 33.35
C MET A 270 -16.50 -24.13 34.63
N GLU A 271 -15.69 -23.70 35.59
CA GLU A 271 -16.15 -23.12 36.85
C GLU A 271 -16.88 -21.79 36.65
N PHE A 272 -16.51 -21.06 35.60
CA PHE A 272 -17.08 -19.75 35.25
C PHE A 272 -17.98 -19.86 34.01
N GLY A 273 -19.00 -19.04 33.95
CA GLY A 273 -19.96 -19.00 32.85
C GLY A 273 -21.30 -19.63 33.19
N PRO A 274 -22.10 -20.00 32.18
CA PRO A 274 -23.38 -20.66 32.36
C PRO A 274 -23.25 -22.01 33.06
N GLN A 275 -24.18 -22.33 33.97
CA GLN A 275 -24.21 -23.56 34.72
C GLN A 275 -25.39 -24.47 34.26
N PRO A 276 -25.35 -25.77 34.59
CA PRO A 276 -26.47 -26.66 34.30
C PRO A 276 -27.80 -26.13 34.85
N GLY A 277 -28.80 -26.05 33.97
CA GLY A 277 -30.11 -25.45 34.26
C GLY A 277 -30.26 -23.99 33.75
N ASP A 278 -29.18 -23.30 33.45
CA ASP A 278 -29.25 -21.98 32.82
C ASP A 278 -29.88 -22.02 31.46
N LYS A 279 -30.73 -21.03 31.18
CA LYS A 279 -31.38 -20.87 29.86
C LYS A 279 -30.77 -19.71 29.12
N LEU A 280 -30.54 -19.89 27.82
CA LEU A 280 -29.89 -18.92 26.95
C LEU A 280 -30.62 -18.82 25.61
N ILE A 281 -30.67 -17.63 25.03
CA ILE A 281 -31.22 -17.39 23.69
C ILE A 281 -30.06 -17.16 22.72
N PHE A 282 -30.04 -17.96 21.63
CA PHE A 282 -29.06 -17.85 20.54
C PHE A 282 -29.76 -17.87 19.20
N ALA A 283 -29.10 -17.32 18.20
CA ALA A 283 -29.40 -17.66 16.82
C ALA A 283 -29.03 -19.15 16.60
N ASP A 284 -29.94 -19.93 16.03
CA ASP A 284 -29.75 -21.39 15.85
C ASP A 284 -28.47 -21.73 15.12
N ALA A 285 -28.13 -20.96 14.10
CA ALA A 285 -26.91 -21.17 13.29
C ALA A 285 -25.60 -21.00 14.07
N LEU A 286 -25.61 -20.34 15.23
CA LEU A 286 -24.42 -20.06 16.03
C LEU A 286 -24.38 -20.87 17.34
N ALA A 287 -25.46 -21.52 17.71
CA ALA A 287 -25.59 -22.18 19.01
C ALA A 287 -24.53 -23.29 19.19
N ASP A 288 -24.42 -24.23 18.26
CA ASP A 288 -23.48 -25.34 18.36
C ASP A 288 -22.02 -24.89 18.50
N GLU A 289 -21.60 -23.90 17.70
CA GLU A 289 -20.24 -23.33 17.77
C GLU A 289 -19.98 -22.67 19.12
N CYS A 290 -20.90 -21.83 19.57
CA CYS A 290 -20.78 -21.13 20.84
C CYS A 290 -20.71 -22.07 22.04
N PHE A 291 -21.62 -23.04 22.13
CA PHE A 291 -21.64 -24.01 23.21
C PHE A 291 -20.40 -24.91 23.20
N THR A 292 -19.93 -25.36 22.02
CA THR A 292 -18.70 -26.13 21.89
C THR A 292 -17.49 -25.36 22.39
N LYS A 293 -17.32 -24.08 21.96
CA LYS A 293 -16.21 -23.24 22.42
C LYS A 293 -16.27 -22.93 23.91
N ALA A 294 -17.46 -22.79 24.43
CA ALA A 294 -17.69 -22.58 25.88
C ALA A 294 -17.62 -23.89 26.70
N LYS A 295 -17.38 -25.05 26.08
CA LYS A 295 -17.34 -26.37 26.69
C LYS A 295 -18.61 -26.68 27.50
N LEU A 296 -19.76 -26.39 26.91
CA LEU A 296 -21.08 -26.61 27.49
C LEU A 296 -21.82 -27.67 26.68
N GLU A 297 -22.53 -28.59 27.38
CA GLU A 297 -23.56 -29.40 26.79
C GLU A 297 -24.91 -28.69 26.91
N PHE A 298 -25.79 -28.89 25.93
CA PHE A 298 -27.04 -28.17 25.85
C PHE A 298 -28.14 -28.97 25.20
N LYS A 299 -29.37 -28.56 25.40
CA LYS A 299 -30.53 -29.02 24.65
C LYS A 299 -31.37 -27.81 24.22
N LYS A 300 -31.90 -27.83 23.01
CA LYS A 300 -32.88 -26.86 22.53
C LYS A 300 -34.23 -27.16 23.16
N LEU A 301 -34.84 -26.19 23.82
CA LEU A 301 -36.14 -26.29 24.44
C LEU A 301 -37.28 -25.97 23.47
N ARG A 302 -37.15 -24.86 22.72
CA ARG A 302 -38.11 -24.43 21.70
C ARG A 302 -37.51 -23.39 20.77
N ASP A 303 -38.24 -23.15 19.68
CA ASP A 303 -37.96 -22.01 18.80
C ASP A 303 -38.42 -20.68 19.48
N VAL A 304 -37.69 -19.62 19.19
CA VAL A 304 -38.04 -18.26 19.59
C VAL A 304 -38.13 -17.43 18.33
N SER A 305 -39.25 -16.77 18.10
CA SER A 305 -39.40 -15.90 16.95
C SER A 305 -38.78 -14.54 17.24
N GLY A 306 -38.25 -13.85 16.18
CA GLY A 306 -37.77 -12.48 16.32
C GLY A 306 -38.85 -11.46 16.72
N GLN A 307 -40.14 -11.87 16.76
CA GLN A 307 -41.23 -11.04 17.26
C GLN A 307 -41.45 -11.17 18.77
N GLU A 308 -40.90 -12.22 19.37
CA GLU A 308 -40.94 -12.44 20.81
C GLU A 308 -39.77 -11.73 21.53
N LEU A 309 -38.69 -11.40 20.79
CA LEU A 309 -37.52 -10.68 21.23
C LEU A 309 -37.69 -9.17 21.06
#